data_8385e99cfaad5793ee8c625ca559e408
#
_entry.id   8385e99cfaad5793ee8c625ca559e408
#
_cell.length_a   1.000
_cell.length_b   1.000
_cell.length_c   1.000
_cell.angle_alpha   90.00
_cell.angle_beta   90.00
_cell.angle_gamma   90.00
#
_symmetry.space_group_name_H-M   'P 1'
#
loop_
_entity.id
_entity.type
_entity.pdbx_description
1 polymer ?
#
loop_
_entity_poly.entity_id
_entity_poly.type
_entity_poly.pdbx_seq_one_letter_code
_entity_poly.pdbx_strand_id
1 'polypeptide(L)'
;MDKIKEETTTPGKIWKTSITKSELSQLPAESYHGNIIVIDRAEAAVEACEILRREKILGFDTETRPTFKSGQHHNVALLQLSTHTECFLFRINIIGMPKCVLDILEDEHILKIGVSIHDDFLNLHKCYKLEPKGFIDLQAYVKSYNIADNSLSRIYGILFDKRISKGQRLSNWETQVLTQCQQEYAALDALACITIYEYLNKDGFDYRTSKYYREFDDPNYQQAQQEKTT
;
A
#
# COMPACT_ATOMS: atom_id res chain seq x y z
N MET A 1 22.61 23.42 -24.93
CA MET A 1 21.36 24.11 -25.28
C MET A 1 20.44 23.06 -25.90
N ASP A 2 19.87 22.22 -25.06
CA ASP A 2 18.97 21.19 -25.53
C ASP A 2 17.56 21.77 -25.62
N LYS A 3 17.00 21.66 -26.81
CA LYS A 3 15.65 22.12 -27.13
C LYS A 3 14.64 21.28 -26.34
N ILE A 4 13.99 21.92 -25.38
CA ILE A 4 12.74 21.43 -24.79
C ILE A 4 11.78 21.27 -25.97
N LYS A 5 11.41 20.01 -26.28
CA LYS A 5 10.35 19.76 -27.25
C LYS A 5 9.05 20.25 -26.63
N GLU A 6 8.51 21.34 -27.18
CA GLU A 6 7.14 21.75 -26.89
C GLU A 6 6.20 20.60 -27.30
N GLU A 7 5.52 20.02 -26.32
CA GLU A 7 4.47 19.03 -26.54
C GLU A 7 3.29 19.71 -27.23
N THR A 8 3.11 19.43 -28.52
CA THR A 8 1.83 19.66 -29.19
C THR A 8 0.82 18.65 -28.64
N THR A 9 0.15 18.99 -27.55
CA THR A 9 -0.97 18.20 -27.02
C THR A 9 -2.13 18.29 -27.99
N THR A 10 -2.39 17.21 -28.69
CA THR A 10 -3.62 17.06 -29.48
C THR A 10 -4.82 17.16 -28.52
N PRO A 11 -5.82 18.02 -28.77
CA PRO A 11 -6.97 18.15 -27.89
C PRO A 11 -7.67 16.80 -27.70
N GLY A 12 -7.77 16.33 -26.46
CA GLY A 12 -8.50 15.10 -26.11
C GLY A 12 -7.66 13.91 -25.66
N LYS A 13 -6.34 14.00 -25.68
CA LYS A 13 -5.46 12.91 -25.22
C LYS A 13 -4.94 13.18 -23.82
N ILE A 14 -5.14 12.22 -22.92
CA ILE A 14 -4.58 12.25 -21.56
C ILE A 14 -3.30 11.40 -21.54
N TRP A 15 -2.24 11.97 -20.97
CA TRP A 15 -0.98 11.27 -20.76
C TRP A 15 -0.78 11.00 -19.29
N LYS A 16 -0.54 9.75 -18.94
CA LYS A 16 -0.33 9.26 -17.58
C LYS A 16 0.82 8.27 -17.53
N THR A 17 1.39 8.12 -16.34
CA THR A 17 2.34 7.04 -16.08
C THR A 17 1.53 5.81 -15.65
N SER A 18 1.65 4.72 -16.42
CA SER A 18 0.93 3.48 -16.17
C SER A 18 1.70 2.28 -16.70
N ILE A 19 1.65 1.16 -15.96
CA ILE A 19 2.30 -0.11 -16.31
C ILE A 19 1.25 -1.17 -16.62
N THR A 20 1.40 -1.87 -17.75
CA THR A 20 0.51 -2.97 -18.11
C THR A 20 0.79 -4.21 -17.28
N LYS A 21 -0.18 -5.14 -17.24
CA LYS A 21 0.01 -6.44 -16.56
C LYS A 21 1.17 -7.24 -17.16
N SER A 22 1.35 -7.16 -18.47
CA SER A 22 2.43 -7.85 -19.18
C SER A 22 3.81 -7.30 -18.79
N GLU A 23 3.98 -5.97 -18.82
CA GLU A 23 5.22 -5.32 -18.41
C GLU A 23 5.55 -5.63 -16.95
N LEU A 24 4.57 -5.48 -16.05
CA LEU A 24 4.76 -5.77 -14.63
C LEU A 24 5.21 -7.22 -14.41
N SER A 25 4.69 -8.18 -15.17
CA SER A 25 5.03 -9.60 -15.01
C SER A 25 6.48 -9.92 -15.42
N GLN A 26 7.10 -9.07 -16.24
CA GLN A 26 8.50 -9.24 -16.68
C GLN A 26 9.51 -8.64 -15.68
N LEU A 27 9.05 -7.83 -14.73
CA LEU A 27 9.94 -7.22 -13.76
C LEU A 27 10.46 -8.24 -12.74
N PRO A 28 11.72 -8.10 -12.29
CA PRO A 28 12.25 -8.91 -11.22
C PRO A 28 11.42 -8.76 -9.95
N ALA A 29 11.27 -9.84 -9.20
CA ALA A 29 10.57 -9.80 -7.92
C ALA A 29 11.39 -9.04 -6.88
N GLU A 30 10.71 -8.22 -6.07
CA GLU A 30 11.27 -7.66 -4.86
C GLU A 30 11.17 -8.67 -3.71
N SER A 31 12.07 -8.57 -2.74
CA SER A 31 12.11 -9.41 -1.55
C SER A 31 12.25 -8.56 -0.30
N TYR A 32 11.67 -9.02 0.81
CA TYR A 32 11.87 -8.38 2.10
C TYR A 32 13.21 -8.81 2.71
N HIS A 33 13.98 -7.85 3.25
CA HIS A 33 15.32 -8.10 3.81
C HIS A 33 15.47 -7.62 5.26
N GLY A 34 14.41 -7.07 5.85
CA GLY A 34 14.41 -6.62 7.25
C GLY A 34 14.07 -7.74 8.23
N ASN A 35 14.00 -7.39 9.51
CA ASN A 35 13.53 -8.29 10.56
C ASN A 35 12.00 -8.37 10.56
N ILE A 36 11.48 -9.57 10.74
CA ILE A 36 10.05 -9.80 10.89
C ILE A 36 9.78 -10.29 12.30
N ILE A 37 8.89 -9.59 13.01
CA ILE A 37 8.50 -9.89 14.38
C ILE A 37 7.02 -10.21 14.40
N VAL A 38 6.68 -11.49 14.60
CA VAL A 38 5.29 -11.95 14.71
C VAL A 38 4.83 -11.75 16.15
N ILE A 39 3.74 -10.99 16.31
CA ILE A 39 3.16 -10.64 17.62
C ILE A 39 1.86 -11.44 17.80
N ASP A 40 1.92 -12.47 18.62
CA ASP A 40 0.82 -13.37 18.97
C ASP A 40 0.47 -13.39 20.44
N ARG A 41 1.06 -12.46 21.24
CA ARG A 41 0.81 -12.27 22.68
C ARG A 41 0.70 -10.78 22.99
N ALA A 42 -0.16 -10.45 23.93
CA ALA A 42 -0.45 -9.06 24.29
C ALA A 42 0.77 -8.34 24.90
N GLU A 43 1.58 -9.05 25.67
CA GLU A 43 2.81 -8.51 26.28
C GLU A 43 3.82 -8.09 25.18
N ALA A 44 4.03 -8.95 24.19
CA ALA A 44 4.90 -8.65 23.05
C ALA A 44 4.40 -7.45 22.22
N ALA A 45 3.08 -7.24 22.17
CA ALA A 45 2.51 -6.06 21.51
C ALA A 45 2.90 -4.75 22.23
N VAL A 46 2.99 -4.76 23.56
CA VAL A 46 3.43 -3.58 24.33
C VAL A 46 4.88 -3.24 23.99
N GLU A 47 5.77 -4.23 24.00
CA GLU A 47 7.19 -4.05 23.67
C GLU A 47 7.37 -3.53 22.22
N ALA A 48 6.66 -4.12 21.27
CA ALA A 48 6.66 -3.67 19.87
C ALA A 48 6.17 -2.21 19.74
N CYS A 49 5.11 -1.85 20.45
CA CYS A 49 4.58 -0.49 20.43
C CYS A 49 5.53 0.54 21.05
N GLU A 50 6.37 0.17 22.00
CA GLU A 50 7.42 1.07 22.53
C GLU A 50 8.46 1.42 21.47
N ILE A 51 8.78 0.49 20.58
CA ILE A 51 9.67 0.73 19.43
C ILE A 51 8.97 1.63 18.41
N LEU A 52 7.76 1.24 18.00
CA LEU A 52 6.99 1.93 16.96
C LEU A 52 6.66 3.39 17.32
N ARG A 53 6.45 3.71 18.60
CA ARG A 53 6.19 5.10 19.06
C ARG A 53 7.38 6.05 18.91
N ARG A 54 8.58 5.54 18.69
CA ARG A 54 9.78 6.35 18.44
C ARG A 54 9.92 6.76 16.98
N GLU A 55 9.18 6.10 16.12
CA GLU A 55 9.20 6.36 14.68
C GLU A 55 8.30 7.54 14.31
N LYS A 56 8.70 8.26 13.28
CA LYS A 56 7.90 9.36 12.71
C LYS A 56 7.03 8.89 11.56
N ILE A 57 7.43 7.78 10.93
CA ILE A 57 6.77 7.20 9.77
C ILE A 57 6.74 5.67 9.89
N LEU A 58 5.58 5.10 9.59
CA LEU A 58 5.35 3.67 9.57
C LEU A 58 4.65 3.25 8.27
N GLY A 59 5.02 2.10 7.73
CA GLY A 59 4.21 1.42 6.72
C GLY A 59 3.05 0.68 7.38
N PHE A 60 1.89 0.73 6.75
CA PHE A 60 0.66 0.11 7.26
C PHE A 60 0.01 -0.75 6.18
N ASP A 61 -0.44 -1.93 6.57
CA ASP A 61 -1.31 -2.79 5.77
C ASP A 61 -2.13 -3.71 6.67
N THR A 62 -3.16 -4.37 6.11
CA THR A 62 -3.91 -5.41 6.82
C THR A 62 -4.21 -6.61 5.92
N GLU A 63 -4.35 -7.78 6.55
CA GLU A 63 -4.69 -9.00 5.83
C GLU A 63 -5.94 -9.66 6.41
N THR A 64 -6.81 -10.08 5.49
CA THR A 64 -8.05 -10.78 5.80
C THR A 64 -8.11 -12.10 5.03
N ARG A 65 -8.57 -13.16 5.68
CA ARG A 65 -8.80 -14.43 4.98
C ARG A 65 -9.80 -14.24 3.84
N PRO A 66 -9.48 -14.70 2.62
CA PRO A 66 -10.37 -14.53 1.48
C PRO A 66 -11.66 -15.35 1.65
N THR A 67 -12.76 -14.81 1.16
CA THR A 67 -14.06 -15.46 1.14
C THR A 67 -14.41 -15.95 -0.26
N PHE A 68 -14.72 -17.23 -0.39
CA PHE A 68 -15.10 -17.86 -1.66
C PHE A 68 -16.58 -18.25 -1.69
N LYS A 69 -17.30 -18.05 -0.59
CA LYS A 69 -18.73 -18.36 -0.49
C LYS A 69 -19.53 -17.09 -0.20
N SER A 70 -20.63 -16.90 -0.94
CA SER A 70 -21.54 -15.78 -0.70
C SER A 70 -22.08 -15.80 0.74
N GLY A 71 -22.14 -14.61 1.38
CA GLY A 71 -22.64 -14.45 2.74
C GLY A 71 -21.64 -14.80 3.85
N GLN A 72 -20.46 -15.31 3.53
CA GLN A 72 -19.40 -15.52 4.52
C GLN A 72 -18.51 -14.28 4.58
N HIS A 73 -18.18 -13.82 5.78
CA HIS A 73 -17.27 -12.71 6.03
C HIS A 73 -16.20 -13.12 7.03
N HIS A 74 -14.99 -12.64 6.82
CA HIS A 74 -13.89 -12.78 7.75
C HIS A 74 -13.48 -11.39 8.24
N ASN A 75 -13.06 -11.31 9.47
CA ASN A 75 -12.50 -10.09 10.04
C ASN A 75 -11.01 -9.97 9.67
N VAL A 76 -10.44 -8.80 9.84
CA VAL A 76 -9.00 -8.61 9.70
C VAL A 76 -8.26 -9.55 10.67
N ALA A 77 -7.36 -10.36 10.12
CA ALA A 77 -6.61 -11.35 10.87
C ALA A 77 -5.21 -10.86 11.27
N LEU A 78 -4.60 -10.06 10.42
CA LEU A 78 -3.25 -9.54 10.59
C LEU A 78 -3.23 -8.03 10.36
N LEU A 79 -2.49 -7.32 11.20
CA LEU A 79 -2.17 -5.90 11.03
C LEU A 79 -0.66 -5.75 10.98
N GLN A 80 -0.16 -5.07 9.96
CA GLN A 80 1.26 -4.83 9.76
C GLN A 80 1.61 -3.38 10.08
N LEU A 81 2.66 -3.19 10.89
CA LEU A 81 3.33 -1.90 11.06
C LEU A 81 4.82 -2.09 10.78
N SER A 82 5.32 -1.44 9.75
CA SER A 82 6.73 -1.53 9.35
C SER A 82 7.48 -0.25 9.67
N THR A 83 8.67 -0.38 10.20
CA THR A 83 9.73 0.63 10.15
C THR A 83 10.57 0.39 8.88
N HIS A 84 11.69 1.08 8.71
CA HIS A 84 12.62 0.85 7.59
C HIS A 84 13.37 -0.50 7.69
N THR A 85 13.50 -1.07 8.88
CA THR A 85 14.33 -2.25 9.13
C THR A 85 13.58 -3.42 9.75
N GLU A 86 12.43 -3.17 10.35
CA GLU A 86 11.65 -4.16 11.09
C GLU A 86 10.17 -4.06 10.71
N CYS A 87 9.52 -5.20 10.59
CA CYS A 87 8.08 -5.26 10.42
C CYS A 87 7.44 -6.07 11.54
N PHE A 88 6.47 -5.46 12.22
CA PHE A 88 5.69 -6.06 13.30
C PHE A 88 4.36 -6.56 12.74
N LEU A 89 4.16 -7.87 12.81
CA LEU A 89 2.98 -8.58 12.32
C LEU A 89 2.06 -8.91 13.49
N PHE A 90 1.12 -8.03 13.78
CA PHE A 90 0.17 -8.21 14.88
C PHE A 90 -0.93 -9.19 14.49
N ARG A 91 -0.97 -10.36 15.13
CA ARG A 91 -1.98 -11.42 14.92
C ARG A 91 -3.28 -11.03 15.61
N ILE A 92 -3.98 -10.00 15.11
CA ILE A 92 -5.20 -9.48 15.79
C ILE A 92 -6.37 -10.47 15.83
N ASN A 93 -6.34 -11.50 15.00
CA ASN A 93 -7.27 -12.64 15.14
C ASN A 93 -7.00 -13.50 16.39
N ILE A 94 -5.81 -13.39 16.99
CA ILE A 94 -5.41 -14.15 18.19
C ILE A 94 -5.46 -13.26 19.44
N ILE A 95 -4.82 -12.08 19.35
CA ILE A 95 -4.64 -11.21 20.53
C ILE A 95 -5.70 -10.10 20.64
N GLY A 96 -6.61 -10.00 19.68
CA GLY A 96 -7.48 -8.83 19.53
C GLY A 96 -6.69 -7.60 19.09
N MET A 97 -7.25 -6.41 19.36
CA MET A 97 -6.59 -5.13 19.09
C MET A 97 -6.12 -4.54 20.43
N PRO A 98 -4.81 -4.68 20.77
CA PRO A 98 -4.29 -4.12 22.00
C PRO A 98 -4.40 -2.57 22.00
N LYS A 99 -4.67 -2.00 23.19
CA LYS A 99 -4.79 -0.54 23.30
C LYS A 99 -3.55 0.20 22.81
N CYS A 100 -2.37 -0.33 23.05
CA CYS A 100 -1.12 0.27 22.58
C CYS A 100 -1.02 0.37 21.05
N VAL A 101 -1.63 -0.58 20.31
CA VAL A 101 -1.72 -0.52 18.84
C VAL A 101 -2.75 0.53 18.42
N LEU A 102 -3.94 0.57 19.06
CA LEU A 102 -4.92 1.63 18.83
C LEU A 102 -4.31 3.01 19.04
N ASP A 103 -3.57 3.21 20.13
CA ASP A 103 -2.92 4.49 20.43
C ASP A 103 -1.97 4.93 19.30
N ILE A 104 -1.26 3.99 18.62
CA ILE A 104 -0.42 4.30 17.46
C ILE A 104 -1.27 4.66 16.23
N LEU A 105 -2.35 3.91 15.99
CA LEU A 105 -3.22 4.19 14.85
C LEU A 105 -3.95 5.53 14.97
N GLU A 106 -4.21 5.98 16.20
CA GLU A 106 -4.88 7.25 16.52
C GLU A 106 -3.92 8.42 16.75
N ASP A 107 -2.59 8.18 16.76
CA ASP A 107 -1.59 9.23 16.94
C ASP A 107 -1.36 10.00 15.63
N GLU A 108 -1.69 11.29 15.63
CA GLU A 108 -1.47 12.18 14.48
C GLU A 108 0.00 12.56 14.26
N HIS A 109 0.88 12.38 15.25
CA HIS A 109 2.30 12.70 15.17
C HIS A 109 3.14 11.58 14.53
N ILE A 110 2.57 10.38 14.42
CA ILE A 110 3.17 9.25 13.70
C ILE A 110 2.46 9.12 12.36
N LEU A 111 3.19 9.34 11.27
CA LEU A 111 2.65 9.18 9.93
C LEU A 111 2.57 7.69 9.57
N LYS A 112 1.39 7.23 9.13
CA LYS A 112 1.19 5.87 8.63
C LYS A 112 0.87 5.90 7.15
N ILE A 113 1.64 5.15 6.36
CA ILE A 113 1.50 5.11 4.90
C ILE A 113 0.95 3.74 4.50
N GLY A 114 -0.13 3.74 3.74
CA GLY A 114 -0.75 2.51 3.22
C GLY A 114 -1.33 2.70 1.82
N VAL A 115 -1.88 1.63 1.27
CA VAL A 115 -2.58 1.63 -0.02
C VAL A 115 -4.00 1.12 0.18
N SER A 116 -5.01 1.87 -0.28
CA SER A 116 -6.43 1.48 -0.12
C SER A 116 -6.89 1.41 1.35
N ILE A 117 -6.33 2.24 2.20
CA ILE A 117 -6.55 2.23 3.67
C ILE A 117 -8.01 2.42 4.07
N HIS A 118 -8.84 2.98 3.21
CA HIS A 118 -10.27 3.13 3.47
C HIS A 118 -10.95 1.76 3.69
N ASP A 119 -10.61 0.77 2.86
CA ASP A 119 -11.18 -0.57 2.95
C ASP A 119 -10.69 -1.30 4.22
N ASP A 120 -9.43 -1.07 4.61
CA ASP A 120 -8.87 -1.60 5.86
C ASP A 120 -9.63 -1.07 7.08
N PHE A 121 -9.89 0.25 7.11
CA PHE A 121 -10.65 0.85 8.21
C PHE A 121 -12.10 0.39 8.23
N LEU A 122 -12.75 0.25 7.07
CA LEU A 122 -14.10 -0.31 7.01
C LEU A 122 -14.15 -1.72 7.63
N ASN A 123 -13.11 -2.54 7.40
CA ASN A 123 -13.03 -3.88 7.97
C ASN A 123 -12.68 -3.85 9.47
N LEU A 124 -11.74 -3.01 9.89
CA LEU A 124 -11.37 -2.86 11.30
C LEU A 124 -12.54 -2.32 12.15
N HIS A 125 -13.31 -1.36 11.63
CA HIS A 125 -14.47 -0.79 12.32
C HIS A 125 -15.61 -1.79 12.57
N LYS A 126 -15.64 -2.93 11.88
CA LYS A 126 -16.61 -3.99 12.18
C LYS A 126 -16.40 -4.61 13.55
N CYS A 127 -15.16 -4.57 14.06
CA CYS A 127 -14.77 -5.22 15.31
C CYS A 127 -14.24 -4.26 16.36
N TYR A 128 -13.68 -3.12 15.94
CA TYR A 128 -12.95 -2.23 16.83
C TYR A 128 -13.43 -0.79 16.65
N LYS A 129 -13.57 -0.08 17.78
CA LYS A 129 -13.80 1.35 17.79
C LYS A 129 -12.43 2.05 17.74
N LEU A 130 -12.11 2.71 16.63
CA LEU A 130 -10.88 3.47 16.44
C LEU A 130 -11.16 4.72 15.61
N GLU A 131 -10.35 5.76 15.82
CA GLU A 131 -10.38 7.01 15.07
C GLU A 131 -9.01 7.23 14.40
N PRO A 132 -8.78 6.67 13.18
CA PRO A 132 -7.47 6.71 12.54
C PRO A 132 -7.02 8.15 12.29
N LYS A 133 -5.77 8.47 12.65
CA LYS A 133 -5.14 9.77 12.42
C LYS A 133 -3.74 9.61 11.83
N GLY A 134 -3.24 10.65 11.15
CA GLY A 134 -1.90 10.64 10.59
C GLY A 134 -1.70 9.62 9.47
N PHE A 135 -2.71 9.34 8.66
CA PHE A 135 -2.62 8.40 7.55
C PHE A 135 -2.52 9.08 6.18
N ILE A 136 -1.72 8.48 5.30
CA ILE A 136 -1.66 8.83 3.88
C ILE A 136 -1.99 7.59 3.05
N ASP A 137 -3.01 7.71 2.19
CA ASP A 137 -3.32 6.70 1.19
C ASP A 137 -2.54 6.99 -0.11
N LEU A 138 -1.66 6.06 -0.46
CA LEU A 138 -0.86 6.17 -1.67
C LEU A 138 -1.70 6.18 -2.95
N GLN A 139 -2.90 5.60 -2.97
CA GLN A 139 -3.78 5.67 -4.15
C GLN A 139 -4.18 7.11 -4.50
N ALA A 140 -4.37 7.94 -3.48
CA ALA A 140 -4.62 9.37 -3.68
C ALA A 140 -3.32 10.15 -3.92
N TYR A 141 -2.29 9.82 -3.16
CA TYR A 141 -1.02 10.53 -3.14
C TYR A 141 -0.29 10.47 -4.49
N VAL A 142 -0.19 9.30 -5.11
CA VAL A 142 0.53 9.11 -6.38
C VAL A 142 -0.10 9.83 -7.58
N LYS A 143 -1.36 10.23 -7.47
CA LYS A 143 -2.05 10.99 -8.53
C LYS A 143 -1.41 12.35 -8.77
N SER A 144 -0.85 12.99 -7.73
CA SER A 144 -0.11 14.25 -7.85
C SER A 144 1.19 14.10 -8.65
N TYR A 145 1.68 12.88 -8.78
CA TYR A 145 2.83 12.50 -9.59
C TYR A 145 2.45 11.92 -10.96
N ASN A 146 1.23 12.17 -11.40
CA ASN A 146 0.70 11.73 -12.69
C ASN A 146 0.71 10.19 -12.89
N ILE A 147 0.69 9.41 -11.81
CA ILE A 147 0.57 7.96 -11.84
C ILE A 147 -0.92 7.58 -11.83
N ALA A 148 -1.34 6.80 -12.84
CA ALA A 148 -2.73 6.37 -13.00
C ALA A 148 -3.05 5.08 -12.22
N ASP A 149 -2.04 4.25 -11.96
CA ASP A 149 -2.23 2.95 -11.30
C ASP A 149 -2.46 3.10 -9.78
N ASN A 150 -3.34 2.25 -9.24
CA ASN A 150 -3.79 2.31 -7.84
C ASN A 150 -3.28 1.13 -6.99
N SER A 151 -2.76 0.06 -7.59
CA SER A 151 -2.28 -1.08 -6.80
C SER A 151 -0.82 -0.92 -6.39
N LEU A 152 -0.50 -1.30 -5.15
CA LEU A 152 0.86 -1.25 -4.59
C LEU A 152 1.90 -1.81 -5.56
N SER A 153 1.68 -3.02 -6.09
CA SER A 153 2.63 -3.67 -6.99
C SER A 153 2.85 -2.92 -8.30
N ARG A 154 1.83 -2.23 -8.85
CA ARG A 154 1.99 -1.43 -10.06
C ARG A 154 2.72 -0.11 -9.78
N ILE A 155 2.34 0.57 -8.69
CA ILE A 155 3.03 1.80 -8.25
C ILE A 155 4.51 1.49 -8.03
N TYR A 156 4.80 0.41 -7.30
CA TYR A 156 6.16 -0.05 -7.05
C TYR A 156 6.92 -0.39 -8.35
N GLY A 157 6.25 -1.08 -9.28
CA GLY A 157 6.80 -1.41 -10.59
C GLY A 157 7.16 -0.19 -11.42
N ILE A 158 6.33 0.85 -11.41
CA ILE A 158 6.59 2.12 -12.10
C ILE A 158 7.82 2.84 -11.53
N LEU A 159 7.96 2.85 -10.21
CA LEU A 159 8.97 3.65 -9.53
C LEU A 159 10.33 2.96 -9.44
N PHE A 160 10.35 1.64 -9.29
CA PHE A 160 11.56 0.87 -8.96
C PHE A 160 11.93 -0.22 -9.96
N ASP A 161 11.15 -0.42 -11.02
CA ASP A 161 11.35 -1.50 -11.99
C ASP A 161 11.40 -2.91 -11.35
N LYS A 162 10.68 -3.09 -10.24
CA LYS A 162 10.53 -4.35 -9.51
C LYS A 162 9.07 -4.62 -9.22
N ARG A 163 8.68 -5.88 -9.11
CA ARG A 163 7.31 -6.26 -8.78
C ARG A 163 7.20 -6.86 -7.38
N ILE A 164 6.17 -6.47 -6.66
CA ILE A 164 5.75 -7.15 -5.45
C ILE A 164 4.89 -8.35 -5.85
N SER A 165 5.26 -9.54 -5.35
CA SER A 165 4.53 -10.78 -5.62
C SER A 165 3.14 -10.73 -4.99
N LYS A 166 2.11 -11.22 -5.70
CA LYS A 166 0.73 -11.34 -5.16
C LYS A 166 0.42 -12.77 -4.69
N GLY A 167 1.44 -13.61 -4.52
CA GLY A 167 1.27 -15.04 -4.28
C GLY A 167 0.54 -15.39 -2.99
N GLN A 168 0.59 -14.54 -1.97
CA GLN A 168 -0.01 -14.79 -0.67
C GLN A 168 -1.35 -14.08 -0.44
N ARG A 169 -1.78 -13.20 -1.34
CA ARG A 169 -3.00 -12.39 -1.19
C ARG A 169 -4.26 -13.21 -0.89
N LEU A 170 -4.34 -14.43 -1.42
CA LEU A 170 -5.49 -15.32 -1.24
C LEU A 170 -5.21 -16.46 -0.25
N SER A 171 -4.20 -16.33 0.60
CA SER A 171 -3.86 -17.35 1.58
C SER A 171 -4.74 -17.26 2.84
N ASN A 172 -4.71 -18.28 3.66
CA ASN A 172 -5.45 -18.29 4.92
C ASN A 172 -4.66 -17.54 6.00
N TRP A 173 -5.03 -16.28 6.23
CA TRP A 173 -4.41 -15.43 7.26
C TRP A 173 -4.82 -15.77 8.70
N GLU A 174 -5.84 -16.63 8.87
CA GLU A 174 -6.30 -17.13 10.18
C GLU A 174 -5.60 -18.44 10.60
N THR A 175 -4.61 -18.90 9.83
CA THR A 175 -3.82 -20.11 10.18
C THR A 175 -3.15 -19.97 11.54
N GLN A 176 -2.93 -21.08 12.25
CA GLN A 176 -2.32 -21.05 13.59
C GLN A 176 -0.89 -20.43 13.55
N VAL A 177 -0.12 -20.80 12.55
CA VAL A 177 1.24 -20.28 12.34
C VAL A 177 1.34 -19.73 10.93
N LEU A 178 1.82 -18.49 10.76
CA LEU A 178 2.09 -17.92 9.46
C LEU A 178 3.33 -18.56 8.86
N THR A 179 3.23 -18.99 7.61
CA THR A 179 4.40 -19.45 6.85
C THR A 179 5.39 -18.30 6.62
N GLN A 180 6.64 -18.62 6.36
CA GLN A 180 7.66 -17.61 6.03
C GLN A 180 7.22 -16.77 4.82
N CYS A 181 6.68 -17.38 3.77
CA CYS A 181 6.19 -16.65 2.60
C CYS A 181 5.06 -15.67 2.91
N GLN A 182 4.17 -16.00 3.86
CA GLN A 182 3.13 -15.08 4.32
C GLN A 182 3.76 -13.91 5.09
N GLN A 183 4.70 -14.20 5.99
CA GLN A 183 5.37 -13.16 6.78
C GLN A 183 6.15 -12.19 5.87
N GLU A 184 6.95 -12.71 4.93
CA GLU A 184 7.72 -11.90 3.98
C GLU A 184 6.81 -11.05 3.08
N TYR A 185 5.70 -11.62 2.61
CA TYR A 185 4.72 -10.92 1.80
C TYR A 185 4.11 -9.74 2.58
N ALA A 186 3.58 -9.99 3.77
CA ALA A 186 2.95 -8.97 4.61
C ALA A 186 3.93 -7.86 5.02
N ALA A 187 5.17 -8.24 5.33
CA ALA A 187 6.22 -7.28 5.68
C ALA A 187 6.65 -6.41 4.51
N LEU A 188 6.75 -7.00 3.31
CA LEU A 188 7.11 -6.26 2.10
C LEU A 188 6.02 -5.26 1.70
N ASP A 189 4.74 -5.64 1.79
CA ASP A 189 3.64 -4.76 1.42
C ASP A 189 3.62 -3.51 2.32
N ALA A 190 3.81 -3.66 3.63
CA ALA A 190 3.90 -2.53 4.55
C ALA A 190 5.17 -1.66 4.31
N LEU A 191 6.36 -2.28 4.14
CA LEU A 191 7.61 -1.53 3.89
C LEU A 191 7.57 -0.77 2.56
N ALA A 192 7.00 -1.37 1.52
CA ALA A 192 6.89 -0.74 0.21
C ALA A 192 6.11 0.58 0.24
N CYS A 193 5.16 0.72 1.17
CA CYS A 193 4.42 1.96 1.35
C CYS A 193 5.33 3.11 1.80
N ILE A 194 6.22 2.88 2.78
CA ILE A 194 7.22 3.89 3.18
C ILE A 194 8.16 4.21 2.02
N THR A 195 8.67 3.16 1.37
CA THR A 195 9.65 3.29 0.27
C THR A 195 9.10 4.16 -0.87
N ILE A 196 7.85 3.93 -1.28
CA ILE A 196 7.17 4.74 -2.29
C ILE A 196 7.02 6.19 -1.83
N TYR A 197 6.50 6.39 -0.61
CA TYR A 197 6.23 7.72 -0.08
C TYR A 197 7.51 8.55 0.01
N GLU A 198 8.57 8.01 0.57
CA GLU A 198 9.85 8.71 0.71
C GLU A 198 10.52 9.00 -0.63
N TYR A 199 10.46 8.04 -1.57
CA TYR A 199 11.01 8.23 -2.91
C TYR A 199 10.34 9.41 -3.62
N LEU A 200 9.02 9.47 -3.56
CA LEU A 200 8.26 10.56 -4.18
C LEU A 200 8.51 11.92 -3.51
N ASN A 201 8.72 11.94 -2.18
CA ASN A 201 9.00 13.18 -1.45
C ASN A 201 10.42 13.73 -1.66
N LYS A 202 11.36 12.94 -2.14
CA LYS A 202 12.75 13.37 -2.39
C LYS A 202 12.94 14.04 -3.76
N ASP A 203 11.87 14.48 -4.42
CA ASP A 203 11.86 15.06 -5.77
C ASP A 203 12.56 14.17 -6.82
N GLY A 204 12.61 12.88 -6.56
CA GLY A 204 13.32 11.91 -7.42
C GLY A 204 12.54 11.42 -8.63
N PHE A 205 11.22 11.65 -8.71
CA PHE A 205 10.38 11.13 -9.77
C PHE A 205 9.86 12.23 -10.70
N ASP A 206 10.39 12.27 -11.92
CA ASP A 206 9.80 13.03 -13.03
C ASP A 206 9.02 12.05 -13.95
N TYR A 207 7.71 12.13 -13.91
CA TYR A 207 6.83 11.27 -14.71
C TYR A 207 7.10 11.37 -16.22
N ARG A 208 7.60 12.53 -16.72
CA ARG A 208 7.87 12.76 -18.15
C ARG A 208 9.05 11.95 -18.65
N THR A 209 9.98 11.60 -17.78
CA THR A 209 11.15 10.78 -18.10
C THR A 209 10.89 9.28 -17.90
N SER A 210 9.76 8.93 -17.30
CA SER A 210 9.38 7.53 -17.05
C SER A 210 9.13 6.78 -18.36
N LYS A 211 9.72 5.59 -18.50
CA LYS A 211 9.43 4.69 -19.63
C LYS A 211 7.96 4.23 -19.68
N TYR A 212 7.23 4.44 -18.59
CA TYR A 212 5.81 4.12 -18.45
C TYR A 212 4.90 5.31 -18.73
N TYR A 213 5.44 6.47 -19.10
CA TYR A 213 4.66 7.64 -19.50
C TYR A 213 4.12 7.42 -20.90
N ARG A 214 2.81 7.38 -21.03
CA ARG A 214 2.12 7.03 -22.28
C ARG A 214 0.76 7.68 -22.40
N GLU A 215 0.19 7.68 -23.60
CA GLU A 215 -1.20 8.01 -23.81
C GLU A 215 -2.08 7.02 -23.02
N PHE A 216 -2.97 7.58 -22.20
CA PHE A 216 -3.82 6.82 -21.29
C PHE A 216 -5.26 6.90 -21.75
N ASP A 217 -5.85 5.75 -22.04
CA ASP A 217 -7.25 5.62 -22.40
C ASP A 217 -8.08 5.53 -21.10
N ASP A 218 -8.71 6.67 -20.73
CA ASP A 218 -9.63 6.71 -19.60
C ASP A 218 -11.08 6.60 -20.09
N PRO A 219 -11.77 5.47 -19.90
CA PRO A 219 -13.16 5.28 -20.31
C PRO A 219 -14.11 6.33 -19.72
N ASN A 220 -13.83 6.85 -18.52
CA ASN A 220 -14.67 7.85 -17.87
C ASN A 220 -14.44 9.26 -18.44
N TYR A 221 -13.26 9.54 -19.00
CA TYR A 221 -12.96 10.83 -19.60
C TYR A 221 -13.71 11.01 -20.94
N GLN A 222 -13.86 9.96 -21.72
CA GLN A 222 -14.62 10.00 -22.96
C GLN A 222 -16.11 10.28 -22.73
N GLN A 223 -16.71 9.71 -21.66
CA GLN A 223 -18.10 10.01 -21.28
C GLN A 223 -18.28 11.46 -20.82
N ALA A 224 -17.38 11.98 -19.99
CA ALA A 224 -17.44 13.35 -19.49
C ALA A 224 -17.25 14.42 -20.59
N GLN A 225 -16.61 14.09 -21.71
CA GLN A 225 -16.49 14.96 -22.88
C GLN A 225 -17.77 14.94 -23.74
N GLN A 226 -18.45 13.80 -23.85
CA GLN A 226 -19.72 13.67 -24.59
C GLN A 226 -20.85 14.42 -23.90
N GLU A 227 -20.89 14.44 -22.55
CA GLU A 227 -21.88 15.20 -21.77
C GLU A 227 -21.67 16.72 -21.81
N LYS A 228 -20.47 17.21 -22.11
CA LYS A 228 -20.19 18.65 -22.27
C LYS A 228 -20.48 19.19 -23.67
N THR A 229 -20.77 18.32 -24.63
CA THR A 229 -20.99 18.68 -26.02
C THR A 229 -22.49 18.54 -26.42
N THR A 230 -23.33 18.13 -25.47
CA THR A 230 -24.78 18.07 -25.58
C THR A 230 -25.44 19.18 -24.76
#